data_15a150c5fa9c0ae8c76a60763a78ea2b
#
_entry.id   15a150c5fa9c0ae8c76a60763a78ea2b
#
_cell.length_a   1.000
_cell.length_b   1.000
_cell.length_c   1.000
_cell.angle_alpha   90.00
_cell.angle_beta   90.00
_cell.angle_gamma   90.00
#
_symmetry.space_group_name_H-M   'P 1'
#
loop_
_entity.id
_entity.type
_entity.pdbx_description
1 polymer ?
#
loop_
_entity_poly.entity_id
_entity_poly.type
_entity_poly.pdbx_seq_one_letter_code
_entity_poly.pdbx_strand_id
1 'polypeptide(L)'
;MSTPVANSDAIWIYDTTLRDGAQREGMSLSLEDKLRIARKLDAMGIPFIEGGWPGANPKDVQFFWQIREEPLTQAEVVAFCSTRRPGRTADSDPMLQPILSAGTRWVTVFGKSWDLHVTEGLKTSLDENLAMIQDTLSFFRQQGRRVIYDAEHWFDGYQANPSYALDTLKAAIAGGAEWLVLCDTNGGTLPQDIHRIVQAIAAVVQGDEGRAIAPAGVEPKIGIHTHNDSGVAVANALAAVLEGARMVQGTINGYGERCGNANLCTLIPNLQLKLGHSCVAPEQLTTLSESSRLISEIVNLAPDDHAPYVGLSAFAHKGGIHVSAVERNPITYEHIPPEAVGNRRRIVISDQAGLSNILAKARSFGIELDKESPTCRQLLQNLKTLESEGYQFEAAEASFELLMREALGQRHSFFSVQGFHVFCQMITPDSDLWSTSSQATIKVLVDEQPILEAGEGNGPVSALDSALRKALTAFYPEINSFHLTDYKVRILDGTAGTSAKTRVLIESSNGHQRWTTVGVSTNIIEASYQAVVEGLEYGLMLQNRAKIALETSQVVSE
;
A
#
# COMPACT_ATOMS: atom_id res chain seq x y z
N MET A 1 0.40 34.31 -6.76
CA MET A 1 -0.26 33.04 -6.41
C MET A 1 -1.02 33.29 -5.13
N SER A 2 -2.35 33.26 -5.18
CA SER A 2 -3.24 33.53 -4.04
C SER A 2 -3.14 32.37 -3.06
N THR A 3 -2.78 32.64 -1.81
CA THR A 3 -2.94 31.72 -0.67
C THR A 3 -4.39 31.27 -0.63
N PRO A 4 -4.69 29.95 -0.52
CA PRO A 4 -6.06 29.52 -0.29
C PRO A 4 -6.57 30.14 0.99
N VAL A 5 -7.75 30.71 0.95
CA VAL A 5 -8.48 31.19 2.13
C VAL A 5 -8.59 29.99 3.08
N ALA A 6 -8.04 30.09 4.27
CA ALA A 6 -8.09 29.06 5.28
C ALA A 6 -9.55 28.79 5.64
N ASN A 7 -10.11 27.72 5.09
CA ASN A 7 -11.37 27.17 5.53
C ASN A 7 -11.11 26.62 6.95
N SER A 8 -11.91 27.01 7.95
CA SER A 8 -11.73 26.59 9.35
C SER A 8 -11.74 25.06 9.54
N ASP A 9 -12.18 24.32 8.52
CA ASP A 9 -12.34 22.87 8.50
C ASP A 9 -11.20 22.12 7.77
N ALA A 10 -10.15 22.84 7.30
CA ALA A 10 -9.03 22.22 6.59
C ALA A 10 -8.07 21.52 7.57
N ILE A 11 -7.74 20.28 7.27
CA ILE A 11 -6.67 19.51 7.93
C ILE A 11 -5.46 19.44 7.01
N TRP A 12 -4.32 19.88 7.52
CA TRP A 12 -3.06 19.86 6.80
C TRP A 12 -2.40 18.50 6.97
N ILE A 13 -2.35 17.73 5.87
CA ILE A 13 -1.66 16.44 5.86
C ILE A 13 -0.17 16.68 5.68
N TYR A 14 0.62 16.10 6.55
CA TYR A 14 2.08 16.15 6.51
C TYR A 14 2.61 14.73 6.33
N ASP A 15 3.10 14.43 5.14
CA ASP A 15 3.64 13.11 4.81
C ASP A 15 5.11 13.00 5.22
N THR A 16 5.43 12.01 6.03
CA THR A 16 6.80 11.69 6.45
C THR A 16 7.30 10.34 5.90
N THR A 17 6.71 9.85 4.82
CA THR A 17 7.09 8.56 4.19
C THR A 17 8.56 8.53 3.79
N LEU A 18 9.11 9.67 3.29
CA LEU A 18 10.49 9.74 2.80
C LEU A 18 11.54 9.88 3.91
N ARG A 19 11.14 10.21 5.16
CA ARG A 19 12.06 10.33 6.29
C ARG A 19 11.77 9.26 7.35
N ASP A 20 10.67 9.38 8.11
CA ASP A 20 10.29 8.45 9.17
C ASP A 20 9.84 7.09 8.59
N GLY A 21 9.06 7.14 7.53
CA GLY A 21 8.65 5.95 6.79
C GLY A 21 9.84 5.11 6.32
N ALA A 22 10.92 5.78 5.88
CA ALA A 22 12.15 5.13 5.41
C ALA A 22 12.96 4.44 6.54
N GLN A 23 12.59 4.64 7.81
CA GLN A 23 13.19 3.94 8.95
C GLN A 23 12.60 2.53 9.17
N ARG A 24 11.60 2.14 8.37
CA ARG A 24 11.04 0.79 8.41
C ARG A 24 12.10 -0.25 8.07
N GLU A 25 12.17 -1.33 8.87
CA GLU A 25 13.02 -2.48 8.56
C GLU A 25 12.68 -3.08 7.19
N GLY A 26 13.70 -3.38 6.39
CA GLY A 26 13.56 -3.90 5.04
C GLY A 26 13.25 -2.83 3.96
N MET A 27 13.19 -1.54 4.32
CA MET A 27 12.94 -0.45 3.37
C MET A 27 14.23 0.36 3.14
N SER A 28 14.60 0.51 1.88
CA SER A 28 15.74 1.36 1.48
C SER A 28 15.40 2.11 0.20
N LEU A 29 15.30 3.42 0.29
CA LEU A 29 14.97 4.29 -0.84
C LEU A 29 16.24 4.78 -1.53
N SER A 30 16.30 4.66 -2.85
CA SER A 30 17.25 5.39 -3.67
C SER A 30 16.82 6.87 -3.81
N LEU A 31 17.68 7.71 -4.39
CA LEU A 31 17.32 9.09 -4.73
C LEU A 31 16.13 9.13 -5.70
N GLU A 32 16.15 8.28 -6.72
CA GLU A 32 15.07 8.21 -7.71
C GLU A 32 13.74 7.77 -7.08
N ASP A 33 13.77 6.79 -6.16
CA ASP A 33 12.58 6.36 -5.44
C ASP A 33 11.97 7.51 -4.62
N LYS A 34 12.80 8.27 -3.91
CA LYS A 34 12.34 9.45 -3.16
C LYS A 34 11.69 10.49 -4.06
N LEU A 35 12.27 10.76 -5.23
CA LEU A 35 11.72 11.71 -6.21
C LEU A 35 10.39 11.22 -6.80
N ARG A 36 10.30 9.93 -7.15
CA ARG A 36 9.06 9.33 -7.66
C ARG A 36 7.94 9.37 -6.64
N ILE A 37 8.24 9.03 -5.38
CA ILE A 37 7.27 9.09 -4.27
C ILE A 37 6.84 10.54 -4.04
N ALA A 38 7.78 11.50 -3.97
CA ALA A 38 7.46 12.92 -3.78
C ALA A 38 6.52 13.46 -4.87
N ARG A 39 6.79 13.15 -6.15
CA ARG A 39 5.91 13.55 -7.27
C ARG A 39 4.53 12.90 -7.17
N LYS A 40 4.43 11.65 -6.71
CA LYS A 40 3.13 10.98 -6.51
C LYS A 40 2.35 11.62 -5.37
N LEU A 41 3.00 11.95 -4.25
CA LEU A 41 2.39 12.66 -3.12
C LEU A 41 1.91 14.06 -3.52
N ASP A 42 2.69 14.79 -4.31
CA ASP A 42 2.30 16.09 -4.89
C ASP A 42 1.05 15.98 -5.75
N ALA A 43 1.00 14.98 -6.64
CA ALA A 43 -0.16 14.71 -7.48
C ALA A 43 -1.41 14.32 -6.67
N MET A 44 -1.24 13.69 -5.50
CA MET A 44 -2.30 13.40 -4.54
C MET A 44 -2.78 14.64 -3.77
N GLY A 45 -2.14 15.79 -3.94
CA GLY A 45 -2.49 17.01 -3.23
C GLY A 45 -2.04 17.06 -1.78
N ILE A 46 -1.05 16.28 -1.39
CA ILE A 46 -0.46 16.32 -0.06
C ILE A 46 0.26 17.66 0.13
N PRO A 47 -0.13 18.49 1.10
CA PRO A 47 0.40 19.86 1.21
C PRO A 47 1.82 19.93 1.77
N PHE A 48 2.27 18.97 2.60
CA PHE A 48 3.62 18.92 3.16
C PHE A 48 4.26 17.55 2.96
N ILE A 49 5.49 17.54 2.47
CA ILE A 49 6.31 16.33 2.28
C ILE A 49 7.65 16.51 2.98
N GLU A 50 7.91 15.70 4.00
CA GLU A 50 9.16 15.70 4.72
C GLU A 50 10.24 14.95 3.92
N GLY A 51 11.14 15.71 3.30
CA GLY A 51 12.10 15.16 2.35
C GLY A 51 13.27 14.39 2.96
N GLY A 52 13.58 14.62 4.26
CA GLY A 52 14.69 13.98 4.96
C GLY A 52 15.51 14.93 5.83
N TRP A 53 16.65 14.43 6.33
CA TRP A 53 17.58 15.18 7.18
C TRP A 53 18.91 15.47 6.46
N PRO A 54 19.06 16.63 5.79
CA PRO A 54 20.23 16.96 4.99
C PRO A 54 21.56 16.97 5.79
N GLY A 55 21.49 17.22 7.10
CA GLY A 55 22.65 17.20 8.00
C GLY A 55 23.15 15.81 8.38
N ALA A 56 22.34 14.78 8.21
CA ALA A 56 22.64 13.41 8.64
C ALA A 56 22.88 12.44 7.47
N ASN A 57 22.30 12.69 6.30
CA ASN A 57 22.34 11.74 5.19
C ASN A 57 22.70 12.45 3.86
N PRO A 58 23.82 12.07 3.19
CA PRO A 58 24.21 12.65 1.90
C PRO A 58 23.15 12.48 0.79
N LYS A 59 22.38 11.40 0.82
CA LYS A 59 21.30 11.14 -0.13
C LYS A 59 20.20 12.20 -0.01
N ASP A 60 19.91 12.64 1.22
CA ASP A 60 18.92 13.67 1.45
C ASP A 60 19.39 15.03 0.91
N VAL A 61 20.68 15.35 0.99
CA VAL A 61 21.24 16.55 0.35
C VAL A 61 20.96 16.54 -1.16
N GLN A 62 21.21 15.41 -1.83
CA GLN A 62 20.96 15.28 -3.26
C GLN A 62 19.46 15.40 -3.59
N PHE A 63 18.58 14.83 -2.76
CA PHE A 63 17.14 14.95 -2.93
C PHE A 63 16.68 16.41 -2.90
N PHE A 64 17.13 17.22 -1.92
CA PHE A 64 16.75 18.62 -1.82
C PHE A 64 17.30 19.45 -2.98
N TRP A 65 18.47 19.10 -3.49
CA TRP A 65 19.02 19.75 -4.66
C TRP A 65 18.17 19.51 -5.90
N GLN A 66 17.82 18.25 -6.14
CA GLN A 66 17.09 17.88 -7.35
C GLN A 66 15.63 18.37 -7.31
N ILE A 67 14.98 18.30 -6.13
CA ILE A 67 13.61 18.81 -6.01
C ILE A 67 13.52 20.34 -6.16
N ARG A 68 14.62 21.06 -5.92
CA ARG A 68 14.70 22.49 -6.15
C ARG A 68 14.86 22.83 -7.63
N GLU A 69 15.59 22.02 -8.41
CA GLU A 69 15.71 22.18 -9.87
C GLU A 69 14.39 21.82 -10.59
N GLU A 70 13.67 20.85 -10.07
CA GLU A 70 12.36 20.39 -10.56
C GLU A 70 11.32 20.49 -9.45
N PRO A 71 10.81 21.70 -9.14
CA PRO A 71 9.92 21.91 -8.02
C PRO A 71 8.58 21.19 -8.18
N LEU A 72 8.01 20.75 -7.08
CA LEU A 72 6.66 20.23 -7.01
C LEU A 72 5.64 21.34 -7.29
N THR A 73 4.42 20.96 -7.65
CA THR A 73 3.39 21.90 -8.11
C THR A 73 2.51 22.42 -6.97
N GLN A 74 2.25 21.60 -5.97
CA GLN A 74 1.33 21.88 -4.87
C GLN A 74 1.99 21.74 -3.50
N ALA A 75 2.83 20.72 -3.31
CA ALA A 75 3.42 20.37 -2.04
C ALA A 75 4.61 21.25 -1.66
N GLU A 76 4.66 21.65 -0.38
CA GLU A 76 5.84 22.23 0.24
C GLU A 76 6.77 21.10 0.72
N VAL A 77 7.99 21.07 0.22
CA VAL A 77 9.00 20.12 0.72
C VAL A 77 9.65 20.69 1.99
N VAL A 78 9.73 19.85 3.03
CA VAL A 78 10.19 20.26 4.36
C VAL A 78 11.49 19.55 4.70
N ALA A 79 12.49 20.29 5.19
CA ALA A 79 13.72 19.72 5.75
C ALA A 79 13.54 19.47 7.25
N PHE A 80 14.07 18.34 7.72
CA PHE A 80 13.97 17.91 9.12
C PHE A 80 15.33 18.02 9.82
N CYS A 81 15.34 18.41 11.11
CA CYS A 81 16.53 18.41 11.94
C CYS A 81 16.20 18.39 13.43
N SER A 82 17.24 18.14 14.26
CA SER A 82 17.17 18.35 15.71
C SER A 82 17.40 19.81 16.09
N THR A 83 17.10 20.15 17.35
CA THR A 83 17.61 21.37 17.99
C THR A 83 19.14 21.39 17.96
N ARG A 84 19.74 22.58 18.15
CA ARG A 84 21.18 22.73 18.35
C ARG A 84 21.70 21.84 19.49
N ARG A 85 22.98 21.56 19.47
CA ARG A 85 23.63 20.79 20.54
C ARG A 85 23.80 21.64 21.81
N PRO A 86 23.81 20.99 22.99
CA PRO A 86 24.07 21.67 24.26
C PRO A 86 25.39 22.47 24.23
N GLY A 87 25.39 23.63 24.88
CA GLY A 87 26.58 24.48 25.01
C GLY A 87 27.04 25.18 23.71
N ARG A 88 26.25 25.15 22.65
CA ARG A 88 26.51 25.89 21.40
C ARG A 88 25.43 26.94 21.17
N THR A 89 25.71 27.90 20.27
CA THR A 89 24.66 28.76 19.71
C THR A 89 24.16 28.18 18.39
N ALA A 90 22.94 28.47 17.97
CA ALA A 90 22.35 27.91 16.75
C ALA A 90 23.14 28.30 15.49
N ASP A 91 23.68 29.51 15.42
CA ASP A 91 24.50 29.98 14.32
C ASP A 91 25.87 29.29 14.20
N SER A 92 26.42 28.80 15.32
CA SER A 92 27.69 28.09 15.40
C SER A 92 27.58 26.57 15.27
N ASP A 93 26.38 26.00 15.29
CA ASP A 93 26.23 24.55 15.18
C ASP A 93 26.26 24.09 13.71
N PRO A 94 27.33 23.35 13.30
CA PRO A 94 27.49 22.90 11.93
C PRO A 94 26.37 21.92 11.47
N MET A 95 25.55 21.38 12.37
CA MET A 95 24.43 20.51 12.01
C MET A 95 23.26 21.30 11.40
N LEU A 96 23.15 22.59 11.63
CA LEU A 96 22.05 23.42 11.16
C LEU A 96 22.32 24.06 9.77
N GLN A 97 23.58 24.21 9.35
CA GLN A 97 23.95 24.83 8.08
C GLN A 97 23.45 24.02 6.85
N PRO A 98 23.57 22.67 6.81
CA PRO A 98 23.00 21.87 5.72
C PRO A 98 21.50 22.04 5.55
N ILE A 99 20.76 22.31 6.63
CA ILE A 99 19.31 22.55 6.60
C ILE A 99 18.99 23.84 5.85
N LEU A 100 19.74 24.91 6.10
CA LEU A 100 19.61 26.15 5.34
C LEU A 100 19.96 25.96 3.86
N SER A 101 21.00 25.16 3.59
CA SER A 101 21.46 24.85 2.22
C SER A 101 20.44 24.02 1.42
N ALA A 102 19.57 23.26 2.08
CA ALA A 102 18.45 22.55 1.44
C ALA A 102 17.49 23.52 0.72
N GLY A 103 17.45 24.79 1.13
CA GLY A 103 16.71 25.85 0.43
C GLY A 103 15.19 25.79 0.64
N THR A 104 14.69 24.94 1.54
CA THR A 104 13.25 24.78 1.80
C THR A 104 12.66 26.00 2.49
N ARG A 105 11.39 26.30 2.21
CA ARG A 105 10.66 27.37 2.90
C ARG A 105 10.33 26.98 4.34
N TRP A 106 10.03 25.70 4.57
CA TRP A 106 9.69 25.14 5.86
C TRP A 106 10.78 24.25 6.41
N VAL A 107 10.96 24.29 7.72
CA VAL A 107 11.87 23.41 8.47
C VAL A 107 11.11 22.83 9.65
N THR A 108 11.15 21.51 9.81
CA THR A 108 10.69 20.81 11.01
C THR A 108 11.87 20.57 11.93
N VAL A 109 11.76 21.06 13.16
CA VAL A 109 12.77 20.90 14.22
C VAL A 109 12.18 20.03 15.32
N PHE A 110 12.78 18.87 15.58
CA PHE A 110 12.40 18.11 16.75
C PHE A 110 13.24 18.47 17.98
N GLY A 111 12.63 18.49 19.13
CA GLY A 111 13.28 18.73 20.42
C GLY A 111 12.73 17.82 21.50
N LYS A 112 13.56 17.56 22.52
CA LYS A 112 13.19 16.69 23.64
C LYS A 112 12.17 17.37 24.52
N SER A 113 11.04 16.71 24.77
CA SER A 113 9.94 17.22 25.60
C SER A 113 9.73 16.39 26.87
N TRP A 114 10.49 15.33 27.04
CA TRP A 114 10.50 14.49 28.23
C TRP A 114 11.79 14.74 29.03
N ASP A 115 11.68 15.13 30.31
CA ASP A 115 12.80 15.44 31.20
C ASP A 115 13.80 14.28 31.33
N LEU A 116 13.33 13.02 31.34
CA LEU A 116 14.17 11.84 31.27
C LEU A 116 15.13 11.86 30.06
N HIS A 117 14.62 12.23 28.87
CA HIS A 117 15.45 12.28 27.66
C HIS A 117 16.45 13.45 27.70
N VAL A 118 16.13 14.53 28.39
CA VAL A 118 17.06 15.66 28.57
C VAL A 118 18.20 15.29 29.49
N THR A 119 17.88 14.70 30.66
CA THR A 119 18.88 14.38 31.70
C THR A 119 19.73 13.16 31.33
N GLU A 120 19.10 12.07 30.85
CA GLU A 120 19.79 10.81 30.55
C GLU A 120 20.30 10.73 29.10
N GLY A 121 19.53 11.26 28.15
CA GLY A 121 19.86 11.22 26.71
C GLY A 121 20.81 12.35 26.30
N LEU A 122 20.38 13.60 26.46
CA LEU A 122 21.17 14.78 26.08
C LEU A 122 22.26 15.10 27.13
N LYS A 123 22.10 14.63 28.37
CA LYS A 123 22.99 14.89 29.50
C LYS A 123 23.20 16.38 29.76
N THR A 124 22.10 17.12 29.75
CA THR A 124 22.08 18.58 29.95
C THR A 124 20.99 18.99 30.95
N SER A 125 20.92 20.28 31.30
CA SER A 125 19.87 20.81 32.17
C SER A 125 18.57 21.02 31.42
N LEU A 126 17.46 21.04 32.15
CA LEU A 126 16.13 21.33 31.59
C LEU A 126 16.10 22.75 30.99
N ASP A 127 16.69 23.75 31.66
CA ASP A 127 16.77 25.13 31.19
C ASP A 127 17.57 25.24 29.89
N GLU A 128 18.68 24.49 29.75
CA GLU A 128 19.46 24.48 28.52
C GLU A 128 18.65 23.87 27.36
N ASN A 129 17.88 22.81 27.61
CA ASN A 129 17.03 22.24 26.57
C ASN A 129 15.93 23.24 26.13
N LEU A 130 15.31 23.99 27.03
CA LEU A 130 14.37 25.05 26.67
C LEU A 130 15.04 26.13 25.81
N ALA A 131 16.28 26.55 26.19
CA ALA A 131 17.07 27.47 25.39
C ALA A 131 17.42 26.89 24.01
N MET A 132 17.79 25.60 23.91
CA MET A 132 18.07 24.92 22.63
C MET A 132 16.86 24.98 21.69
N ILE A 133 15.67 24.72 22.22
CA ILE A 133 14.42 24.77 21.44
C ILE A 133 14.21 26.19 20.91
N GLN A 134 14.17 27.19 21.81
CA GLN A 134 13.89 28.58 21.45
C GLN A 134 14.94 29.14 20.47
N ASP A 135 16.22 28.94 20.75
CA ASP A 135 17.32 29.44 19.90
C ASP A 135 17.27 28.87 18.49
N THR A 136 17.07 27.55 18.38
CA THR A 136 17.05 26.89 17.06
C THR A 136 15.92 27.38 16.18
N LEU A 137 14.73 27.48 16.75
CA LEU A 137 13.54 27.96 16.02
C LEU A 137 13.69 29.44 15.64
N SER A 138 14.16 30.30 16.59
CA SER A 138 14.45 31.70 16.33
C SER A 138 15.51 31.89 15.23
N PHE A 139 16.56 31.06 15.22
CA PHE A 139 17.59 31.08 14.20
C PHE A 139 17.02 30.84 12.81
N PHE A 140 16.23 29.75 12.60
CA PHE A 140 15.64 29.49 11.29
C PHE A 140 14.67 30.57 10.85
N ARG A 141 13.90 31.14 11.78
CA ARG A 141 13.02 32.29 11.47
C ARG A 141 13.80 33.51 11.03
N GLN A 142 14.89 33.85 11.70
CA GLN A 142 15.77 34.96 11.32
C GLN A 142 16.41 34.74 9.93
N GLN A 143 16.58 33.49 9.53
CA GLN A 143 17.01 33.09 8.18
C GLN A 143 15.85 33.05 7.17
N GLY A 144 14.67 33.58 7.52
CA GLY A 144 13.50 33.66 6.64
C GLY A 144 12.75 32.33 6.44
N ARG A 145 12.99 31.32 7.29
CA ARG A 145 12.26 30.04 7.24
C ARG A 145 11.03 30.08 8.12
N ARG A 146 10.00 29.33 7.71
CA ARG A 146 8.87 29.00 8.56
C ARG A 146 9.20 27.72 9.33
N VAL A 147 8.76 27.61 10.57
CA VAL A 147 9.19 26.51 11.45
C VAL A 147 8.02 25.75 12.03
N ILE A 148 8.19 24.42 12.02
CA ILE A 148 7.36 23.42 12.69
C ILE A 148 8.19 22.87 13.83
N TYR A 149 7.61 22.71 15.00
CA TYR A 149 8.25 22.08 16.15
C TYR A 149 7.61 20.73 16.42
N ASP A 150 8.39 19.66 16.30
CA ASP A 150 7.98 18.31 16.71
C ASP A 150 8.43 18.08 18.15
N ALA A 151 7.49 18.08 19.08
CA ALA A 151 7.70 17.85 20.50
C ALA A 151 7.87 16.33 20.73
N GLU A 152 9.09 15.83 20.59
CA GLU A 152 9.41 14.41 20.63
C GLU A 152 9.13 13.82 22.01
N HIS A 153 8.47 12.64 22.08
CA HIS A 153 7.99 11.99 23.31
C HIS A 153 7.11 12.89 24.19
N TRP A 154 6.33 13.75 23.57
CA TRP A 154 5.59 14.77 24.30
C TRP A 154 4.56 14.17 25.26
N PHE A 155 3.83 13.14 24.84
CA PHE A 155 2.82 12.48 25.69
C PHE A 155 3.46 11.77 26.90
N ASP A 156 4.60 11.07 26.73
CA ASP A 156 5.35 10.49 27.82
C ASP A 156 5.83 11.57 28.79
N GLY A 157 6.41 12.64 28.26
CA GLY A 157 6.89 13.79 29.02
C GLY A 157 5.78 14.47 29.79
N TYR A 158 4.62 14.69 29.16
CA TYR A 158 3.47 15.31 29.80
C TYR A 158 2.89 14.45 30.93
N GLN A 159 2.84 13.13 30.75
CA GLN A 159 2.39 12.23 31.83
C GLN A 159 3.36 12.21 33.02
N ALA A 160 4.67 12.27 32.74
CA ALA A 160 5.70 12.26 33.77
C ALA A 160 5.87 13.62 34.47
N ASN A 161 5.93 14.69 33.70
CA ASN A 161 6.17 16.07 34.19
C ASN A 161 5.40 17.09 33.32
N PRO A 162 4.10 17.29 33.60
CA PRO A 162 3.24 18.18 32.79
C PRO A 162 3.77 19.61 32.69
N SER A 163 4.34 20.14 33.76
CA SER A 163 4.85 21.52 33.77
C SER A 163 5.99 21.70 32.80
N TYR A 164 6.98 20.80 32.85
CA TYR A 164 8.13 20.87 31.97
C TYR A 164 7.75 20.62 30.49
N ALA A 165 6.89 19.64 30.22
CA ALA A 165 6.39 19.42 28.86
C ALA A 165 5.69 20.66 28.29
N LEU A 166 4.90 21.38 29.08
CA LEU A 166 4.29 22.66 28.70
C LEU A 166 5.35 23.73 28.44
N ASP A 167 6.39 23.83 29.26
CA ASP A 167 7.46 24.80 29.08
C ASP A 167 8.22 24.58 27.76
N THR A 168 8.35 23.32 27.28
CA THR A 168 8.93 23.06 25.95
C THR A 168 8.08 23.63 24.82
N LEU A 169 6.76 23.55 24.91
CA LEU A 169 5.85 24.19 23.94
C LEU A 169 5.92 25.72 24.01
N LYS A 170 6.00 26.30 25.22
CA LYS A 170 6.16 27.75 25.40
C LYS A 170 7.48 28.24 24.81
N ALA A 171 8.58 27.52 25.01
CA ALA A 171 9.88 27.81 24.39
C ALA A 171 9.80 27.74 22.85
N ALA A 172 9.08 26.78 22.31
CA ALA A 172 8.86 26.66 20.87
C ALA A 172 8.00 27.83 20.32
N ILE A 173 6.95 28.22 21.03
CA ILE A 173 6.12 29.39 20.66
C ILE A 173 6.98 30.67 20.67
N ALA A 174 7.78 30.88 21.72
CA ALA A 174 8.69 32.03 21.82
C ALA A 174 9.73 32.03 20.71
N GLY A 175 10.21 30.85 20.28
CA GLY A 175 11.08 30.67 19.12
C GLY A 175 10.38 30.88 17.77
N GLY A 176 9.05 30.98 17.78
CA GLY A 176 8.21 31.32 16.64
C GLY A 176 7.75 30.11 15.82
N ALA A 177 7.58 28.95 16.43
CA ALA A 177 6.93 27.83 15.79
C ALA A 177 5.49 28.18 15.38
N GLU A 178 5.14 27.89 14.14
CA GLU A 178 3.77 28.04 13.63
C GLU A 178 2.93 26.79 13.86
N TRP A 179 3.59 25.63 13.93
CA TRP A 179 2.99 24.36 14.28
C TRP A 179 3.71 23.74 15.46
N LEU A 180 2.95 23.29 16.44
CA LEU A 180 3.40 22.54 17.60
C LEU A 180 2.85 21.13 17.46
N VAL A 181 3.67 20.22 17.01
CA VAL A 181 3.27 18.84 16.75
C VAL A 181 3.54 18.01 18.00
N LEU A 182 2.47 17.51 18.60
CA LEU A 182 2.55 16.64 19.77
C LEU A 182 2.85 15.21 19.32
N CYS A 183 4.01 14.66 19.71
CA CYS A 183 4.46 13.36 19.24
C CYS A 183 4.19 12.26 20.28
N ASP A 184 3.39 11.26 19.90
CA ASP A 184 3.28 9.98 20.61
C ASP A 184 4.36 9.03 20.04
N THR A 185 5.63 9.34 20.35
CA THR A 185 6.81 8.70 19.76
C THR A 185 6.93 7.23 20.15
N ASN A 186 6.51 6.85 21.37
CA ASN A 186 6.45 5.46 21.81
C ASN A 186 5.21 4.72 21.28
N GLY A 187 4.21 5.43 20.74
CA GLY A 187 2.97 4.83 20.27
C GLY A 187 2.16 4.12 21.37
N GLY A 188 2.36 4.53 22.60
CA GLY A 188 1.78 3.89 23.80
C GLY A 188 0.58 4.61 24.40
N THR A 189 0.25 5.80 23.93
CA THR A 189 -0.87 6.60 24.44
C THR A 189 -2.18 6.09 23.86
N LEU A 190 -3.24 6.04 24.68
CA LEU A 190 -4.55 5.60 24.23
C LEU A 190 -5.44 6.80 23.80
N PRO A 191 -6.44 6.59 22.92
CA PRO A 191 -7.24 7.68 22.37
C PRO A 191 -7.92 8.60 23.38
N GLN A 192 -8.38 8.06 24.52
CA GLN A 192 -8.99 8.85 25.59
C GLN A 192 -8.00 9.79 26.26
N ASP A 193 -6.73 9.39 26.39
CA ASP A 193 -5.69 10.25 26.94
C ASP A 193 -5.24 11.30 25.93
N ILE A 194 -5.13 10.96 24.66
CA ILE A 194 -4.91 11.92 23.58
C ILE A 194 -5.98 13.00 23.61
N HIS A 195 -7.26 12.60 23.63
CA HIS A 195 -8.39 13.53 23.70
C HIS A 195 -8.26 14.49 24.89
N ARG A 196 -8.14 13.94 26.11
CA ARG A 196 -8.04 14.71 27.35
C ARG A 196 -6.83 15.67 27.36
N ILE A 197 -5.68 15.19 26.91
CA ILE A 197 -4.45 15.97 26.94
C ILE A 197 -4.46 17.07 25.88
N VAL A 198 -4.83 16.74 24.62
CA VAL A 198 -4.87 17.72 23.52
C VAL A 198 -5.90 18.81 23.81
N GLN A 199 -7.06 18.48 24.39
CA GLN A 199 -8.07 19.47 24.82
C GLN A 199 -7.49 20.48 25.83
N ALA A 200 -6.75 19.99 26.85
CA ALA A 200 -6.12 20.86 27.83
C ALA A 200 -5.06 21.78 27.20
N ILE A 201 -4.28 21.25 26.23
CA ILE A 201 -3.21 21.99 25.58
C ILE A 201 -3.74 23.01 24.56
N ALA A 202 -4.83 22.71 23.85
CA ALA A 202 -5.43 23.62 22.89
C ALA A 202 -5.83 24.95 23.57
N ALA A 203 -6.34 24.89 24.79
CA ALA A 203 -6.68 26.08 25.57
C ALA A 203 -5.45 26.95 25.91
N VAL A 204 -4.30 26.33 26.17
CA VAL A 204 -3.04 27.05 26.47
C VAL A 204 -2.39 27.61 25.21
N VAL A 205 -2.22 26.78 24.18
CA VAL A 205 -1.48 27.13 22.96
C VAL A 205 -2.22 28.17 22.11
N GLN A 206 -3.52 27.99 21.92
CA GLN A 206 -4.34 28.86 21.07
C GLN A 206 -5.06 29.97 21.86
N GLY A 207 -4.93 29.97 23.20
CA GLY A 207 -5.48 30.97 24.10
C GLY A 207 -4.62 32.23 24.17
N ASP A 208 -4.97 33.11 25.12
CA ASP A 208 -4.30 34.41 25.31
C ASP A 208 -2.84 34.25 25.74
N GLU A 209 -2.50 33.19 26.50
CA GLU A 209 -1.15 32.91 26.96
C GLU A 209 -0.23 32.58 25.75
N GLY A 210 -0.61 31.65 24.88
CA GLY A 210 0.14 31.28 23.70
C GLY A 210 0.32 32.46 22.73
N ARG A 211 -0.73 33.23 22.51
CA ARG A 211 -0.68 34.44 21.67
C ARG A 211 0.22 35.54 22.22
N ALA A 212 0.26 35.71 23.55
CA ALA A 212 1.11 36.71 24.20
C ALA A 212 2.61 36.35 24.11
N ILE A 213 2.97 35.08 24.08
CA ILE A 213 4.35 34.58 23.97
C ILE A 213 4.83 34.61 22.49
N ALA A 214 3.92 34.43 21.54
CA ALA A 214 4.25 34.29 20.13
C ALA A 214 4.83 35.60 19.55
N PRO A 215 5.89 35.52 18.74
CA PRO A 215 6.37 36.68 17.98
C PRO A 215 5.28 37.27 17.06
N ALA A 216 5.40 38.56 16.76
CA ALA A 216 4.43 39.25 15.90
C ALA A 216 4.22 38.50 14.56
N GLY A 217 2.96 38.27 14.20
CA GLY A 217 2.57 37.60 12.97
C GLY A 217 2.63 36.07 13.02
N VAL A 218 2.84 35.45 14.19
CA VAL A 218 2.79 34.01 14.41
C VAL A 218 1.51 33.65 15.16
N GLU A 219 0.73 32.75 14.57
CA GLU A 219 -0.42 32.09 15.24
C GLU A 219 -0.04 30.62 15.49
N PRO A 220 0.23 30.22 16.73
CA PRO A 220 0.57 28.84 17.05
C PRO A 220 -0.63 27.92 16.80
N LYS A 221 -0.41 26.80 16.10
CA LYS A 221 -1.39 25.76 15.80
C LYS A 221 -0.91 24.43 16.28
N ILE A 222 -1.83 23.52 16.60
CA ILE A 222 -1.53 22.18 17.07
C ILE A 222 -1.50 21.22 15.90
N GLY A 223 -0.46 20.38 15.86
CA GLY A 223 -0.35 19.19 15.05
C GLY A 223 -0.25 17.93 15.91
N ILE A 224 -0.35 16.80 15.28
CA ILE A 224 -0.26 15.47 15.90
C ILE A 224 0.61 14.53 15.05
N HIS A 225 1.50 13.78 15.70
CA HIS A 225 2.30 12.72 15.13
C HIS A 225 2.21 11.48 16.02
N THR A 226 1.76 10.36 15.47
CA THR A 226 1.51 9.15 16.28
C THR A 226 2.14 7.91 15.66
N HIS A 227 2.83 7.12 16.50
CA HIS A 227 3.29 5.79 16.15
C HIS A 227 2.24 4.72 16.50
N ASN A 228 2.37 3.53 15.90
CA ASN A 228 1.33 2.51 15.92
C ASN A 228 1.63 1.31 16.82
N ASP A 229 2.49 1.47 17.82
CA ASP A 229 2.94 0.36 18.66
C ASP A 229 1.81 -0.29 19.45
N SER A 230 0.79 0.49 19.84
CA SER A 230 -0.43 -0.01 20.48
C SER A 230 -1.57 -0.30 19.49
N GLY A 231 -1.34 -0.20 18.16
CA GLY A 231 -2.34 -0.43 17.13
C GLY A 231 -3.41 0.67 17.01
N VAL A 232 -3.19 1.85 17.60
CA VAL A 232 -4.21 2.92 17.69
C VAL A 232 -3.77 4.27 17.09
N ALA A 233 -2.68 4.31 16.34
CA ALA A 233 -2.15 5.57 15.80
C ALA A 233 -3.19 6.40 15.03
N VAL A 234 -3.98 5.74 14.16
CA VAL A 234 -5.05 6.39 13.41
C VAL A 234 -6.12 6.95 14.35
N ALA A 235 -6.55 6.19 15.35
CA ALA A 235 -7.55 6.62 16.33
C ALA A 235 -7.03 7.79 17.17
N ASN A 236 -5.75 7.77 17.56
CA ASN A 236 -5.08 8.83 18.28
C ASN A 236 -5.04 10.14 17.48
N ALA A 237 -4.68 10.07 16.19
CA ALA A 237 -4.67 11.23 15.31
C ALA A 237 -6.08 11.82 15.14
N LEU A 238 -7.11 10.99 14.97
CA LEU A 238 -8.51 11.43 14.90
C LEU A 238 -8.97 12.09 16.22
N ALA A 239 -8.62 11.50 17.37
CA ALA A 239 -8.94 12.08 18.69
C ALA A 239 -8.30 13.47 18.85
N ALA A 240 -7.06 13.66 18.42
CA ALA A 240 -6.40 14.96 18.45
C ALA A 240 -7.06 15.99 17.52
N VAL A 241 -7.52 15.58 16.33
CA VAL A 241 -8.22 16.48 15.40
C VAL A 241 -9.55 16.95 15.98
N LEU A 242 -10.28 16.08 16.66
CA LEU A 242 -11.54 16.45 17.34
C LEU A 242 -11.31 17.51 18.41
N GLU A 243 -10.12 17.55 19.04
CA GLU A 243 -9.74 18.52 20.06
C GLU A 243 -8.95 19.72 19.52
N GLY A 244 -8.94 19.93 18.21
CA GLY A 244 -8.42 21.15 17.60
C GLY A 244 -7.05 21.03 16.93
N ALA A 245 -6.44 19.86 16.85
CA ALA A 245 -5.30 19.67 15.97
C ALA A 245 -5.72 19.89 14.51
N ARG A 246 -4.87 20.59 13.76
CA ARG A 246 -5.15 20.94 12.35
C ARG A 246 -4.03 20.48 11.38
N MET A 247 -2.95 19.91 11.88
CA MET A 247 -1.94 19.18 11.12
C MET A 247 -1.89 17.74 11.61
N VAL A 248 -1.87 16.80 10.69
CA VAL A 248 -1.72 15.37 10.97
C VAL A 248 -0.50 14.86 10.21
N GLN A 249 0.51 14.38 10.95
CA GLN A 249 1.67 13.72 10.37
C GLN A 249 1.43 12.21 10.30
N GLY A 250 1.94 11.60 9.25
CA GLY A 250 1.86 10.15 9.05
C GLY A 250 2.55 9.72 7.77
N THR A 251 2.37 8.46 7.42
CA THR A 251 3.02 7.87 6.24
C THR A 251 2.01 7.13 5.36
N ILE A 252 2.25 7.08 4.07
CA ILE A 252 1.52 6.18 3.20
C ILE A 252 1.75 4.73 3.67
N ASN A 253 0.69 3.96 3.73
CA ASN A 253 0.68 2.56 4.20
C ASN A 253 1.14 2.36 5.66
N GLY A 254 1.25 3.44 6.43
CA GLY A 254 1.69 3.35 7.83
C GLY A 254 3.15 2.93 8.00
N TYR A 255 4.01 3.17 7.00
CA TYR A 255 5.43 2.84 7.11
C TYR A 255 6.10 3.60 8.25
N GLY A 256 7.16 3.04 8.81
CA GLY A 256 7.92 3.67 9.89
C GLY A 256 8.62 2.65 10.77
N GLU A 257 9.38 3.16 11.73
CA GLU A 257 10.11 2.34 12.69
C GLU A 257 9.15 1.49 13.53
N ARG A 258 9.60 0.32 13.97
CA ARG A 258 8.84 -0.64 14.80
C ARG A 258 7.51 -1.05 14.15
N CYS A 259 6.36 -0.61 14.70
CA CYS A 259 5.02 -0.91 14.18
C CYS A 259 4.50 0.15 13.17
N GLY A 260 5.33 1.15 12.85
CA GLY A 260 5.02 2.18 11.87
C GLY A 260 4.33 3.41 12.46
N ASN A 261 3.94 4.31 11.56
CA ASN A 261 3.25 5.57 11.84
C ASN A 261 1.74 5.46 11.62
N ALA A 262 1.02 6.53 11.92
CA ALA A 262 -0.36 6.68 11.50
C ALA A 262 -0.48 6.52 9.98
N ASN A 263 -1.33 5.59 9.54
CA ASN A 263 -1.51 5.29 8.13
C ASN A 263 -2.37 6.35 7.43
N LEU A 264 -1.76 7.17 6.56
CA LEU A 264 -2.45 8.21 5.79
C LEU A 264 -3.51 7.64 4.84
N CYS A 265 -3.33 6.41 4.34
CA CYS A 265 -4.36 5.75 3.53
C CYS A 265 -5.65 5.45 4.30
N THR A 266 -5.60 5.42 5.62
CA THR A 266 -6.77 5.29 6.49
C THR A 266 -7.22 6.64 7.06
N LEU A 267 -6.28 7.50 7.42
CA LEU A 267 -6.55 8.81 8.02
C LEU A 267 -7.29 9.76 7.07
N ILE A 268 -6.79 9.94 5.86
CA ILE A 268 -7.37 10.90 4.90
C ILE A 268 -8.84 10.56 4.60
N PRO A 269 -9.22 9.32 4.27
CA PRO A 269 -10.63 8.99 4.09
C PRO A 269 -11.49 9.18 5.35
N ASN A 270 -10.97 8.85 6.54
CA ASN A 270 -11.70 9.08 7.78
C ASN A 270 -11.94 10.56 8.03
N LEU A 271 -10.91 11.39 7.88
CA LEU A 271 -11.03 12.85 8.06
C LEU A 271 -12.00 13.45 7.05
N GLN A 272 -11.90 13.06 5.78
CA GLN A 272 -12.67 13.69 4.70
C GLN A 272 -14.07 13.11 4.54
N LEU A 273 -14.21 11.77 4.50
CA LEU A 273 -15.48 11.11 4.20
C LEU A 273 -16.34 10.84 5.44
N LYS A 274 -15.74 10.79 6.65
CA LYS A 274 -16.48 10.51 7.89
C LYS A 274 -16.65 11.74 8.77
N LEU A 275 -15.61 12.58 8.89
CA LEU A 275 -15.63 13.77 9.73
C LEU A 275 -15.93 15.06 8.96
N GLY A 276 -15.94 15.03 7.62
CA GLY A 276 -16.28 16.18 6.78
C GLY A 276 -15.18 17.25 6.66
N HIS A 277 -13.96 16.96 7.11
CA HIS A 277 -12.84 17.87 6.95
C HIS A 277 -12.33 17.91 5.51
N SER A 278 -11.68 19.00 5.12
CA SER A 278 -10.99 19.10 3.82
C SER A 278 -9.50 18.75 3.98
N CYS A 279 -9.04 17.69 3.31
CA CYS A 279 -7.64 17.27 3.31
C CYS A 279 -7.01 17.41 1.92
N VAL A 280 -7.63 16.82 0.91
CA VAL A 280 -7.23 16.83 -0.51
C VAL A 280 -8.46 17.06 -1.39
N ALA A 281 -8.28 17.41 -2.66
CA ALA A 281 -9.41 17.52 -3.57
C ALA A 281 -10.10 16.15 -3.76
N PRO A 282 -11.44 16.10 -3.96
CA PRO A 282 -12.16 14.83 -4.14
C PRO A 282 -11.58 13.94 -5.27
N GLU A 283 -11.16 14.56 -6.37
CA GLU A 283 -10.54 13.87 -7.51
C GLU A 283 -9.19 13.26 -7.14
N GLN A 284 -8.44 13.91 -6.25
CA GLN A 284 -7.15 13.39 -5.76
C GLN A 284 -7.36 12.23 -4.80
N LEU A 285 -8.41 12.24 -3.99
CA LEU A 285 -8.75 11.12 -3.10
C LEU A 285 -9.04 9.83 -3.90
N THR A 286 -9.61 9.92 -5.09
CA THR A 286 -9.84 8.74 -5.96
C THR A 286 -8.55 8.08 -6.46
N THR A 287 -7.39 8.70 -6.27
CA THR A 287 -6.08 8.10 -6.63
C THR A 287 -5.42 7.35 -5.46
N LEU A 288 -6.05 7.34 -4.28
CA LEU A 288 -5.44 6.84 -3.04
C LEU A 288 -5.03 5.37 -3.13
N SER A 289 -5.90 4.50 -3.64
CA SER A 289 -5.62 3.06 -3.77
C SER A 289 -4.49 2.77 -4.75
N GLU A 290 -4.44 3.49 -5.87
CA GLU A 290 -3.35 3.39 -6.84
C GLU A 290 -2.02 3.86 -6.23
N SER A 291 -2.06 4.98 -5.50
CA SER A 291 -0.87 5.56 -4.87
C SER A 291 -0.29 4.65 -3.77
N SER A 292 -1.15 4.05 -2.95
CA SER A 292 -0.76 3.05 -1.96
C SER A 292 0.01 1.89 -2.60
N ARG A 293 -0.52 1.34 -3.70
CA ARG A 293 0.13 0.23 -4.42
C ARG A 293 1.43 0.65 -5.10
N LEU A 294 1.43 1.78 -5.81
CA LEU A 294 2.62 2.29 -6.48
C LEU A 294 3.77 2.51 -5.49
N ILE A 295 3.49 3.09 -4.32
CA ILE A 295 4.50 3.31 -3.29
C ILE A 295 4.99 1.97 -2.72
N SER A 296 4.10 0.98 -2.50
CA SER A 296 4.50 -0.38 -2.09
C SER A 296 5.44 -1.03 -3.13
N GLU A 297 5.16 -0.86 -4.41
CA GLU A 297 6.02 -1.37 -5.51
C GLU A 297 7.38 -0.67 -5.52
N ILE A 298 7.42 0.67 -5.38
CA ILE A 298 8.67 1.43 -5.35
C ILE A 298 9.55 1.00 -4.18
N VAL A 299 8.97 0.80 -2.99
CA VAL A 299 9.72 0.40 -1.79
C VAL A 299 9.98 -1.11 -1.72
N ASN A 300 9.54 -1.87 -2.73
CA ASN A 300 9.67 -3.33 -2.83
C ASN A 300 9.07 -4.09 -1.64
N LEU A 301 7.92 -3.64 -1.17
CA LEU A 301 7.12 -4.31 -0.15
C LEU A 301 5.80 -4.80 -0.75
N ALA A 302 5.37 -6.00 -0.40
CA ALA A 302 4.07 -6.51 -0.83
C ALA A 302 2.95 -5.62 -0.26
N PRO A 303 1.97 -5.19 -1.09
CA PRO A 303 0.79 -4.50 -0.59
C PRO A 303 0.00 -5.37 0.40
N ASP A 304 -0.58 -4.77 1.43
CA ASP A 304 -1.53 -5.46 2.30
C ASP A 304 -2.93 -5.46 1.65
N ASP A 305 -3.36 -6.64 1.21
CA ASP A 305 -4.67 -6.81 0.59
C ASP A 305 -5.84 -6.52 1.55
N HIS A 306 -5.61 -6.54 2.86
CA HIS A 306 -6.62 -6.27 3.90
C HIS A 306 -6.51 -4.84 4.48
N ALA A 307 -5.62 -4.01 3.95
CA ALA A 307 -5.50 -2.63 4.39
C ALA A 307 -6.83 -1.87 4.23
N PRO A 308 -7.32 -1.17 5.27
CA PRO A 308 -8.55 -0.39 5.18
C PRO A 308 -8.53 0.57 4.00
N TYR A 309 -9.63 0.69 3.30
CA TYR A 309 -9.87 1.53 2.12
C TYR A 309 -9.10 1.14 0.85
N VAL A 310 -7.81 0.82 0.92
CA VAL A 310 -6.94 0.68 -0.26
C VAL A 310 -6.63 -0.77 -0.64
N GLY A 311 -6.75 -1.71 0.29
CA GLY A 311 -6.49 -3.12 0.05
C GLY A 311 -7.48 -3.74 -0.95
N LEU A 312 -7.06 -4.76 -1.67
CA LEU A 312 -7.91 -5.46 -2.64
C LEU A 312 -9.13 -6.13 -2.00
N SER A 313 -9.04 -6.47 -0.70
CA SER A 313 -10.12 -7.10 0.07
C SER A 313 -11.00 -6.11 0.83
N ALA A 314 -10.66 -4.80 0.84
CA ALA A 314 -11.37 -3.80 1.62
C ALA A 314 -12.88 -3.70 1.27
N PHE A 315 -13.23 -4.00 0.01
CA PHE A 315 -14.61 -4.01 -0.50
C PHE A 315 -14.93 -5.35 -1.18
N ALA A 316 -14.43 -6.44 -0.61
CA ALA A 316 -14.66 -7.79 -1.10
C ALA A 316 -15.80 -8.46 -0.32
N HIS A 317 -16.77 -9.02 -1.03
CA HIS A 317 -17.93 -9.71 -0.46
C HIS A 317 -17.90 -11.19 -0.83
N LYS A 318 -17.82 -12.07 0.18
CA LYS A 318 -17.70 -13.52 0.05
C LYS A 318 -19.01 -14.26 0.33
N GLY A 319 -19.70 -13.91 1.41
CA GLY A 319 -20.91 -14.57 1.84
C GLY A 319 -22.12 -14.29 0.93
N GLY A 320 -22.88 -15.33 0.58
CA GLY A 320 -24.03 -15.23 -0.34
C GLY A 320 -25.11 -14.23 0.09
N ILE A 321 -25.36 -14.12 1.40
CA ILE A 321 -26.32 -13.15 1.96
C ILE A 321 -25.80 -11.73 1.78
N HIS A 322 -24.50 -11.49 2.03
CA HIS A 322 -23.87 -10.19 1.86
C HIS A 322 -23.92 -9.73 0.41
N VAL A 323 -23.55 -10.61 -0.53
CA VAL A 323 -23.62 -10.32 -1.97
C VAL A 323 -25.03 -9.97 -2.40
N SER A 324 -26.03 -10.76 -1.98
CA SER A 324 -27.43 -10.47 -2.30
C SER A 324 -27.91 -9.11 -1.77
N ALA A 325 -27.43 -8.69 -0.60
CA ALA A 325 -27.81 -7.41 -0.01
C ALA A 325 -27.10 -6.25 -0.71
N VAL A 326 -25.79 -6.35 -0.95
CA VAL A 326 -24.98 -5.34 -1.66
C VAL A 326 -25.49 -5.09 -3.08
N GLU A 327 -25.90 -6.13 -3.80
CA GLU A 327 -26.47 -5.99 -5.15
C GLU A 327 -27.80 -5.23 -5.15
N ARG A 328 -28.58 -5.30 -4.08
CA ARG A 328 -29.82 -4.52 -3.93
C ARG A 328 -29.54 -3.09 -3.47
N ASN A 329 -28.67 -2.96 -2.50
CA ASN A 329 -28.27 -1.67 -1.97
C ASN A 329 -26.87 -1.76 -1.33
N PRO A 330 -25.82 -1.18 -1.94
CA PRO A 330 -24.46 -1.22 -1.43
C PRO A 330 -24.29 -0.75 0.01
N ILE A 331 -25.05 0.24 0.44
CA ILE A 331 -24.97 0.83 1.80
C ILE A 331 -25.20 -0.20 2.90
N THR A 332 -25.82 -1.35 2.58
CA THR A 332 -26.06 -2.41 3.58
C THR A 332 -24.79 -3.05 4.13
N TYR A 333 -23.68 -3.02 3.37
CA TYR A 333 -22.40 -3.63 3.76
C TYR A 333 -21.17 -2.79 3.37
N GLU A 334 -21.36 -1.67 2.70
CA GLU A 334 -20.27 -0.75 2.35
C GLU A 334 -20.45 0.57 3.07
N HIS A 335 -19.47 0.94 3.86
CA HIS A 335 -19.53 2.16 4.66
C HIS A 335 -19.21 3.44 3.87
N ILE A 336 -18.69 3.30 2.65
CA ILE A 336 -18.49 4.34 1.63
C ILE A 336 -18.58 3.67 0.24
N PRO A 337 -18.82 4.41 -0.85
CA PRO A 337 -18.58 3.93 -2.21
C PRO A 337 -17.07 3.66 -2.41
N PRO A 338 -16.66 2.46 -2.88
CA PRO A 338 -15.25 2.14 -3.10
C PRO A 338 -14.52 3.11 -4.01
N GLU A 339 -15.22 3.63 -5.00
CA GLU A 339 -14.70 4.56 -6.03
C GLU A 339 -14.23 5.89 -5.42
N ALA A 340 -14.78 6.28 -4.27
CA ALA A 340 -14.36 7.50 -3.56
C ALA A 340 -12.88 7.49 -3.15
N VAL A 341 -12.29 6.30 -3.02
CA VAL A 341 -10.86 6.09 -2.70
C VAL A 341 -10.10 5.38 -3.82
N GLY A 342 -10.67 5.31 -5.03
CA GLY A 342 -10.08 4.63 -6.18
C GLY A 342 -10.00 3.11 -6.05
N ASN A 343 -10.81 2.52 -5.19
CA ASN A 343 -10.96 1.08 -5.06
C ASN A 343 -12.21 0.60 -5.83
N ARG A 344 -12.48 -0.69 -5.81
CA ARG A 344 -13.64 -1.31 -6.47
C ARG A 344 -14.25 -2.42 -5.63
N ARG A 345 -15.56 -2.60 -5.76
CA ARG A 345 -16.26 -3.76 -5.21
C ARG A 345 -15.77 -5.02 -5.90
N ARG A 346 -15.57 -6.07 -5.10
CA ARG A 346 -15.25 -7.41 -5.60
C ARG A 346 -16.23 -8.44 -5.00
N ILE A 347 -16.79 -9.26 -5.87
CA ILE A 347 -17.53 -10.44 -5.45
C ILE A 347 -16.57 -11.62 -5.50
N VAL A 348 -16.41 -12.26 -4.36
CA VAL A 348 -15.49 -13.38 -4.18
C VAL A 348 -16.25 -14.69 -4.28
N ILE A 349 -15.65 -15.69 -4.91
CA ILE A 349 -16.20 -17.02 -5.06
C ILE A 349 -15.49 -18.01 -4.13
N SER A 350 -16.26 -18.75 -3.34
CA SER A 350 -15.76 -19.80 -2.44
C SER A 350 -16.87 -20.79 -2.07
N ASP A 351 -16.56 -21.75 -1.22
CA ASP A 351 -17.51 -22.69 -0.59
C ASP A 351 -18.67 -22.00 0.12
N GLN A 352 -18.48 -20.76 0.60
CA GLN A 352 -19.52 -19.95 1.23
C GLN A 352 -20.39 -19.16 0.22
N ALA A 353 -20.13 -19.33 -1.07
CA ALA A 353 -20.90 -18.68 -2.12
C ALA A 353 -22.35 -19.20 -2.14
N GLY A 354 -23.26 -18.27 -2.45
CA GLY A 354 -24.65 -18.56 -2.80
C GLY A 354 -24.92 -18.37 -4.29
N LEU A 355 -26.16 -18.59 -4.72
CA LEU A 355 -26.58 -18.33 -6.10
C LEU A 355 -26.32 -16.88 -6.54
N SER A 356 -26.45 -15.92 -5.62
CA SER A 356 -26.17 -14.50 -5.90
C SER A 356 -24.72 -14.27 -6.31
N ASN A 357 -23.73 -14.96 -5.68
CA ASN A 357 -22.32 -14.85 -6.07
C ASN A 357 -22.09 -15.38 -7.49
N ILE A 358 -22.70 -16.55 -7.83
CA ILE A 358 -22.62 -17.13 -9.17
C ILE A 358 -23.17 -16.17 -10.22
N LEU A 359 -24.35 -15.60 -9.99
CA LEU A 359 -24.98 -14.64 -10.89
C LEU A 359 -24.18 -13.34 -11.03
N ALA A 360 -23.66 -12.82 -9.92
CA ALA A 360 -22.83 -11.62 -9.95
C ALA A 360 -21.53 -11.82 -10.75
N LYS A 361 -20.88 -12.98 -10.54
CA LYS A 361 -19.68 -13.35 -11.32
C LYS A 361 -20.00 -13.62 -12.79
N ALA A 362 -21.11 -14.29 -13.10
CA ALA A 362 -21.55 -14.48 -14.48
C ALA A 362 -21.66 -13.14 -15.20
N ARG A 363 -22.34 -12.16 -14.59
CA ARG A 363 -22.44 -10.79 -15.13
C ARG A 363 -21.10 -10.12 -15.33
N SER A 364 -20.15 -10.26 -14.38
CA SER A 364 -18.81 -9.69 -14.50
C SER A 364 -17.99 -10.30 -15.64
N PHE A 365 -18.29 -11.54 -16.03
CA PHE A 365 -17.69 -12.23 -17.17
C PHE A 365 -18.47 -12.03 -18.49
N GLY A 366 -19.53 -11.22 -18.47
CA GLY A 366 -20.41 -11.03 -19.64
C GLY A 366 -21.22 -12.26 -19.99
N ILE A 367 -21.53 -13.10 -19.01
CA ILE A 367 -22.31 -14.33 -19.15
C ILE A 367 -23.73 -14.08 -18.64
N GLU A 368 -24.72 -14.30 -19.50
CA GLU A 368 -26.11 -14.30 -19.09
C GLU A 368 -26.46 -15.65 -18.45
N LEU A 369 -26.92 -15.62 -17.20
CA LEU A 369 -27.30 -16.81 -16.46
C LEU A 369 -28.58 -16.54 -15.68
N ASP A 370 -29.60 -17.38 -15.91
CA ASP A 370 -30.85 -17.30 -15.18
C ASP A 370 -30.72 -17.99 -13.80
N LYS A 371 -31.23 -17.32 -12.79
CA LYS A 371 -31.26 -17.83 -11.41
C LYS A 371 -32.01 -19.16 -11.26
N GLU A 372 -33.07 -19.34 -12.04
CA GLU A 372 -33.92 -20.55 -12.01
C GLU A 372 -33.32 -21.70 -12.83
N SER A 373 -32.27 -21.43 -13.59
CA SER A 373 -31.60 -22.44 -14.42
C SER A 373 -31.03 -23.57 -13.57
N PRO A 374 -31.27 -24.83 -13.96
CA PRO A 374 -30.62 -26.00 -13.34
C PRO A 374 -29.10 -25.90 -13.36
N THR A 375 -28.53 -25.32 -14.40
CA THR A 375 -27.08 -25.09 -14.58
C THR A 375 -26.51 -24.22 -13.46
N CYS A 376 -27.23 -23.18 -13.02
CA CYS A 376 -26.78 -22.31 -11.94
C CYS A 376 -26.63 -23.08 -10.60
N ARG A 377 -27.58 -23.97 -10.31
CA ARG A 377 -27.52 -24.81 -9.11
C ARG A 377 -26.41 -25.87 -9.20
N GLN A 378 -26.23 -26.44 -10.40
CA GLN A 378 -25.17 -27.42 -10.65
C GLN A 378 -23.78 -26.77 -10.52
N LEU A 379 -23.58 -25.57 -11.05
CA LEU A 379 -22.35 -24.80 -10.89
C LEU A 379 -22.02 -24.55 -9.41
N LEU A 380 -23.03 -24.15 -8.62
CA LEU A 380 -22.82 -23.94 -7.18
C LEU A 380 -22.42 -25.23 -6.46
N GLN A 381 -23.03 -26.35 -6.83
CA GLN A 381 -22.67 -27.64 -6.25
C GLN A 381 -21.27 -28.09 -6.68
N ASN A 382 -20.93 -27.97 -7.94
CA ASN A 382 -19.60 -28.29 -8.47
C ASN A 382 -18.51 -27.43 -7.80
N LEU A 383 -18.76 -26.12 -7.67
CA LEU A 383 -17.86 -25.22 -6.94
C LEU A 383 -17.55 -25.73 -5.53
N LYS A 384 -18.59 -26.04 -4.76
CA LYS A 384 -18.43 -26.52 -3.38
C LYS A 384 -17.70 -27.86 -3.30
N THR A 385 -17.98 -28.77 -4.23
CA THR A 385 -17.29 -30.05 -4.33
C THR A 385 -15.80 -29.84 -4.61
N LEU A 386 -15.44 -29.05 -5.64
CA LEU A 386 -14.06 -28.78 -6.00
C LEU A 386 -13.30 -28.06 -4.87
N GLU A 387 -13.91 -27.09 -4.19
CA GLU A 387 -13.26 -26.45 -3.05
C GLU A 387 -13.06 -27.42 -1.86
N SER A 388 -13.99 -28.35 -1.62
CA SER A 388 -13.78 -29.41 -0.64
C SER A 388 -12.66 -30.38 -1.02
N GLU A 389 -12.35 -30.50 -2.30
CA GLU A 389 -11.23 -31.27 -2.81
C GLU A 389 -9.89 -30.52 -2.76
N GLY A 390 -9.93 -29.21 -2.48
CA GLY A 390 -8.76 -28.37 -2.26
C GLY A 390 -8.56 -27.25 -3.27
N TYR A 391 -9.43 -27.09 -4.26
CA TYR A 391 -9.39 -25.92 -5.16
C TYR A 391 -9.62 -24.62 -4.38
N GLN A 392 -9.21 -23.48 -4.93
CA GLN A 392 -9.42 -22.17 -4.33
C GLN A 392 -9.71 -21.15 -5.44
N PHE A 393 -10.99 -20.99 -5.76
CA PHE A 393 -11.42 -20.11 -6.85
C PHE A 393 -11.38 -18.63 -6.46
N GLU A 394 -11.34 -18.29 -5.16
CA GLU A 394 -11.11 -16.95 -4.66
C GLU A 394 -9.82 -16.33 -5.20
N ALA A 395 -8.77 -17.15 -5.31
CA ALA A 395 -7.47 -16.74 -5.84
C ALA A 395 -7.31 -17.04 -7.34
N ALA A 396 -8.24 -17.77 -7.96
CA ALA A 396 -8.15 -18.27 -9.33
C ALA A 396 -9.43 -17.99 -10.13
N GLU A 397 -9.73 -16.71 -10.32
CA GLU A 397 -10.96 -16.26 -11.02
C GLU A 397 -11.00 -16.77 -12.48
N ALA A 398 -9.85 -16.93 -13.13
CA ALA A 398 -9.80 -17.48 -14.50
C ALA A 398 -10.26 -18.94 -14.57
N SER A 399 -9.79 -19.80 -13.64
CA SER A 399 -10.28 -21.16 -13.56
C SER A 399 -11.80 -21.24 -13.29
N PHE A 400 -12.33 -20.31 -12.45
CA PHE A 400 -13.75 -20.25 -12.21
C PHE A 400 -14.55 -19.82 -13.47
N GLU A 401 -14.04 -18.86 -14.24
CA GLU A 401 -14.68 -18.48 -15.51
C GLU A 401 -14.68 -19.63 -16.51
N LEU A 402 -13.55 -20.37 -16.65
CA LEU A 402 -13.49 -21.55 -17.51
C LEU A 402 -14.47 -22.64 -17.06
N LEU A 403 -14.56 -22.91 -15.77
CA LEU A 403 -15.54 -23.86 -15.18
C LEU A 403 -16.98 -23.45 -15.49
N MET A 404 -17.30 -22.15 -15.37
CA MET A 404 -18.63 -21.62 -15.67
C MET A 404 -18.97 -21.78 -17.15
N ARG A 405 -18.03 -21.46 -18.03
CA ARG A 405 -18.22 -21.60 -19.49
C ARG A 405 -18.35 -23.05 -19.91
N GLU A 406 -17.62 -23.96 -19.29
CA GLU A 406 -17.74 -25.38 -19.53
C GLU A 406 -19.14 -25.89 -19.16
N ALA A 407 -19.66 -25.54 -17.99
CA ALA A 407 -21.00 -25.93 -17.53
C ALA A 407 -22.12 -25.37 -18.43
N LEU A 408 -21.86 -24.28 -19.15
CA LEU A 408 -22.78 -23.67 -20.13
C LEU A 408 -22.57 -24.14 -21.56
N GLY A 409 -21.60 -25.02 -21.83
CA GLY A 409 -21.22 -25.42 -23.19
C GLY A 409 -20.60 -24.27 -24.01
N GLN A 410 -20.08 -23.26 -23.36
CA GLN A 410 -19.48 -22.06 -23.98
C GLN A 410 -17.94 -22.05 -23.87
N ARG A 411 -17.32 -23.08 -23.29
CA ARG A 411 -15.86 -23.22 -23.27
C ARG A 411 -15.39 -23.61 -24.67
N HIS A 412 -14.59 -22.76 -25.27
CA HIS A 412 -13.90 -23.08 -26.52
C HIS A 412 -12.62 -23.83 -26.20
N SER A 413 -12.49 -25.06 -26.69
CA SER A 413 -11.27 -25.85 -26.54
C SER A 413 -10.33 -25.48 -27.69
N PHE A 414 -9.24 -24.80 -27.39
CA PHE A 414 -8.21 -24.45 -28.38
C PHE A 414 -7.32 -25.64 -28.72
N PHE A 415 -7.12 -26.54 -27.77
CA PHE A 415 -6.30 -27.75 -27.91
C PHE A 415 -6.70 -28.77 -26.85
N SER A 416 -6.31 -30.03 -27.03
CA SER A 416 -6.44 -31.05 -26.02
C SER A 416 -5.12 -31.81 -25.83
N VAL A 417 -4.70 -31.99 -24.58
CA VAL A 417 -3.50 -32.77 -24.27
C VAL A 417 -3.86 -34.24 -24.18
N GLN A 418 -3.20 -35.05 -24.99
CA GLN A 418 -3.42 -36.51 -25.07
C GLN A 418 -2.56 -37.27 -24.06
N GLY A 419 -1.45 -36.68 -23.64
CA GLY A 419 -0.56 -37.23 -22.65
C GLY A 419 0.81 -36.53 -22.63
N PHE A 420 1.54 -36.73 -21.56
CA PHE A 420 2.89 -36.21 -21.41
C PHE A 420 3.77 -37.14 -20.59
N HIS A 421 5.08 -37.01 -20.79
CA HIS A 421 6.11 -37.62 -19.96
C HIS A 421 7.11 -36.56 -19.49
N VAL A 422 7.56 -36.66 -18.25
CA VAL A 422 8.58 -35.77 -17.69
C VAL A 422 9.71 -36.63 -17.11
N PHE A 423 10.95 -36.36 -17.53
CA PHE A 423 12.15 -36.99 -17.03
C PHE A 423 12.97 -35.94 -16.27
N CYS A 424 13.34 -36.25 -15.04
CA CYS A 424 14.26 -35.44 -14.27
C CYS A 424 15.56 -36.22 -14.10
N GLN A 425 16.66 -35.68 -14.60
CA GLN A 425 17.97 -36.29 -14.49
C GLN A 425 18.85 -35.42 -13.60
N MET A 426 19.47 -36.05 -12.63
CA MET A 426 20.55 -35.45 -11.87
C MET A 426 21.87 -35.76 -12.58
N ILE A 427 22.56 -34.73 -13.03
CA ILE A 427 23.87 -34.84 -13.68
C ILE A 427 24.91 -34.49 -12.62
N THR A 428 25.80 -35.42 -12.31
CA THR A 428 27.00 -35.15 -11.52
C THR A 428 28.17 -34.89 -12.49
N PRO A 429 28.50 -33.59 -12.72
CA PRO A 429 29.74 -33.28 -13.47
C PRO A 429 30.97 -33.58 -12.61
N ASP A 430 32.14 -33.73 -13.24
CA ASP A 430 33.45 -33.89 -12.57
C ASP A 430 33.85 -32.65 -11.70
N SER A 431 32.98 -31.66 -11.55
CA SER A 431 33.13 -30.48 -10.69
C SER A 431 32.05 -30.48 -9.63
N ASP A 432 32.35 -30.04 -8.43
CA ASP A 432 31.53 -30.01 -7.19
C ASP A 432 30.14 -29.35 -7.27
N LEU A 433 29.61 -29.05 -8.44
CA LEU A 433 28.31 -28.41 -8.67
C LEU A 433 27.33 -29.43 -9.26
N TRP A 434 26.28 -29.76 -8.47
CA TRP A 434 25.14 -30.55 -8.91
C TRP A 434 24.32 -29.77 -9.92
N SER A 435 24.05 -30.34 -11.10
CA SER A 435 23.14 -29.79 -12.10
C SER A 435 21.96 -30.76 -12.28
N THR A 436 20.73 -30.22 -12.20
CA THR A 436 19.52 -30.98 -12.57
C THR A 436 19.03 -30.48 -13.93
N SER A 437 18.76 -31.42 -14.84
CA SER A 437 18.09 -31.15 -16.10
C SER A 437 16.78 -31.91 -16.14
N SER A 438 15.73 -31.25 -16.64
CA SER A 438 14.43 -31.87 -16.84
C SER A 438 14.05 -31.78 -18.30
N GLN A 439 13.52 -32.89 -18.84
CA GLN A 439 13.00 -33.00 -20.19
C GLN A 439 11.54 -33.43 -20.12
N ALA A 440 10.70 -32.86 -20.98
CA ALA A 440 9.32 -33.28 -21.13
C ALA A 440 8.99 -33.55 -22.58
N THR A 441 8.17 -34.56 -22.83
CA THR A 441 7.49 -34.77 -24.12
C THR A 441 6.00 -34.65 -23.92
N ILE A 442 5.32 -33.97 -24.83
CA ILE A 442 3.88 -33.77 -24.78
C ILE A 442 3.23 -34.10 -26.11
N LYS A 443 2.10 -34.76 -26.09
CA LYS A 443 1.25 -35.01 -27.25
C LYS A 443 -0.02 -34.17 -27.12
N VAL A 444 -0.23 -33.26 -28.08
CA VAL A 444 -1.36 -32.31 -28.12
C VAL A 444 -2.15 -32.53 -29.39
N LEU A 445 -3.44 -32.35 -29.33
CA LEU A 445 -4.33 -32.29 -30.50
C LEU A 445 -4.79 -30.85 -30.70
N VAL A 446 -4.51 -30.25 -31.85
CA VAL A 446 -4.96 -28.92 -32.27
C VAL A 446 -5.65 -29.06 -33.62
N ASP A 447 -6.88 -28.61 -33.72
CA ASP A 447 -7.69 -28.73 -34.95
C ASP A 447 -7.61 -30.15 -35.57
N GLU A 448 -7.79 -31.19 -34.73
CA GLU A 448 -7.69 -32.61 -35.08
C GLU A 448 -6.30 -33.07 -35.55
N GLN A 449 -5.28 -32.21 -35.52
CA GLN A 449 -3.91 -32.56 -35.86
C GLN A 449 -3.11 -32.97 -34.61
N PRO A 450 -2.57 -34.19 -34.54
CA PRO A 450 -1.72 -34.62 -33.43
C PRO A 450 -0.32 -34.05 -33.58
N ILE A 451 0.15 -33.40 -32.54
CA ILE A 451 1.47 -32.78 -32.44
C ILE A 451 2.21 -33.42 -31.29
N LEU A 452 3.45 -33.83 -31.52
CA LEU A 452 4.34 -34.35 -30.49
C LEU A 452 5.59 -33.46 -30.42
N GLU A 453 5.77 -32.82 -29.26
CA GLU A 453 6.89 -31.90 -29.02
C GLU A 453 7.65 -32.26 -27.75
N ALA A 454 8.92 -31.83 -27.72
CA ALA A 454 9.79 -31.98 -26.57
C ALA A 454 10.32 -30.63 -26.10
N GLY A 455 10.44 -30.48 -24.78
CA GLY A 455 10.96 -29.30 -24.12
C GLY A 455 11.97 -29.63 -23.05
N GLU A 456 12.88 -28.70 -22.79
CA GLU A 456 13.85 -28.77 -21.69
C GLU A 456 13.62 -27.58 -20.75
N GLY A 457 13.99 -27.78 -19.48
CA GLY A 457 13.86 -26.74 -18.45
C GLY A 457 14.67 -27.07 -17.20
N ASN A 458 14.83 -26.08 -16.33
CA ASN A 458 15.54 -26.21 -15.04
C ASN A 458 14.80 -27.11 -14.03
N GLY A 459 13.56 -27.46 -14.34
CA GLY A 459 12.72 -28.33 -13.52
C GLY A 459 11.56 -28.92 -14.32
N PRO A 460 10.81 -29.88 -13.74
CA PRO A 460 9.79 -30.65 -14.45
C PRO A 460 8.67 -29.79 -15.03
N VAL A 461 8.23 -28.76 -14.30
CA VAL A 461 7.16 -27.86 -14.74
C VAL A 461 7.65 -26.95 -15.87
N SER A 462 8.88 -26.41 -15.77
CA SER A 462 9.49 -25.60 -16.82
C SER A 462 9.69 -26.38 -18.12
N ALA A 463 10.13 -27.64 -18.04
CA ALA A 463 10.27 -28.52 -19.20
C ALA A 463 8.92 -28.79 -19.87
N LEU A 464 7.87 -29.03 -19.07
CA LEU A 464 6.53 -29.30 -19.57
C LEU A 464 5.89 -28.06 -20.20
N ASP A 465 6.01 -26.87 -19.58
CA ASP A 465 5.56 -25.59 -20.16
C ASP A 465 6.28 -25.30 -21.48
N SER A 466 7.61 -25.54 -21.54
CA SER A 466 8.41 -25.38 -22.76
C SER A 466 7.92 -26.30 -23.89
N ALA A 467 7.66 -27.58 -23.60
CA ALA A 467 7.15 -28.54 -24.58
C ALA A 467 5.75 -28.14 -25.08
N LEU A 468 4.86 -27.74 -24.16
CA LEU A 468 3.49 -27.32 -24.49
C LEU A 468 3.49 -26.05 -25.35
N ARG A 469 4.28 -25.05 -25.01
CA ARG A 469 4.42 -23.81 -25.80
C ARG A 469 4.94 -24.08 -27.21
N LYS A 470 5.96 -24.93 -27.36
CA LYS A 470 6.48 -25.34 -28.67
C LYS A 470 5.39 -25.98 -29.53
N ALA A 471 4.59 -26.87 -28.95
CA ALA A 471 3.48 -27.53 -29.65
C ALA A 471 2.39 -26.54 -30.13
N LEU A 472 2.14 -25.49 -29.37
CA LEU A 472 1.04 -24.57 -29.59
C LEU A 472 1.42 -23.31 -30.39
N THR A 473 2.66 -22.84 -30.32
CA THR A 473 3.08 -21.55 -30.92
C THR A 473 2.89 -21.50 -32.44
N ALA A 474 2.97 -22.63 -33.13
CA ALA A 474 2.73 -22.68 -34.58
C ALA A 474 1.28 -22.34 -34.96
N PHE A 475 0.31 -22.61 -34.07
CA PHE A 475 -1.12 -22.37 -34.26
C PHE A 475 -1.56 -21.08 -33.58
N TYR A 476 -0.96 -20.76 -32.44
CA TYR A 476 -1.28 -19.63 -31.59
C TYR A 476 -0.02 -18.82 -31.25
N PRO A 477 0.50 -18.01 -32.19
CA PRO A 477 1.75 -17.23 -31.98
C PRO A 477 1.69 -16.28 -30.78
N GLU A 478 0.50 -15.83 -30.38
CA GLU A 478 0.23 -14.97 -29.24
C GLU A 478 0.67 -15.56 -27.89
N ILE A 479 0.79 -16.90 -27.80
CA ILE A 479 1.30 -17.59 -26.59
C ILE A 479 2.70 -17.10 -26.20
N ASN A 480 3.51 -16.62 -27.16
CA ASN A 480 4.82 -16.04 -26.89
C ASN A 480 4.76 -14.77 -26.02
N SER A 481 3.62 -14.09 -26.01
CA SER A 481 3.41 -12.91 -25.13
C SER A 481 2.95 -13.28 -23.72
N PHE A 482 2.61 -14.53 -23.45
CA PHE A 482 2.13 -14.96 -22.13
C PHE A 482 3.32 -15.36 -21.25
N HIS A 483 3.42 -14.71 -20.10
CA HIS A 483 4.48 -14.93 -19.13
C HIS A 483 3.89 -15.36 -17.80
N LEU A 484 4.50 -16.35 -17.17
CA LEU A 484 4.21 -16.70 -15.78
C LEU A 484 4.84 -15.64 -14.88
N THR A 485 4.03 -15.01 -14.03
CA THR A 485 4.45 -13.93 -13.13
C THR A 485 4.53 -14.36 -11.67
N ASP A 486 3.76 -15.39 -11.27
CA ASP A 486 3.80 -15.93 -9.92
C ASP A 486 3.46 -17.43 -9.93
N TYR A 487 4.07 -18.18 -9.02
CA TYR A 487 3.89 -19.63 -8.87
C TYR A 487 3.88 -20.00 -7.39
N LYS A 488 2.69 -20.34 -6.87
CA LYS A 488 2.49 -20.68 -5.46
C LYS A 488 2.09 -22.13 -5.31
N VAL A 489 2.74 -22.84 -4.40
CA VAL A 489 2.46 -24.23 -4.08
C VAL A 489 2.12 -24.36 -2.60
N ARG A 490 1.03 -25.07 -2.30
CA ARG A 490 0.60 -25.36 -0.93
C ARG A 490 0.24 -26.83 -0.76
N ILE A 491 0.79 -27.47 0.24
CA ILE A 491 0.38 -28.78 0.72
C ILE A 491 -0.90 -28.60 1.53
N LEU A 492 -1.98 -29.35 1.19
CA LEU A 492 -3.29 -29.22 1.81
C LEU A 492 -3.48 -30.13 3.04
N ASP A 493 -2.82 -31.28 3.05
CA ASP A 493 -2.84 -32.22 4.16
C ASP A 493 -1.40 -32.63 4.53
N GLY A 494 -0.83 -31.90 5.48
CA GLY A 494 0.55 -32.15 5.94
C GLY A 494 0.72 -33.48 6.66
N THR A 495 -0.37 -34.14 7.11
CA THR A 495 -0.30 -35.44 7.81
C THR A 495 -0.07 -36.60 6.86
N ALA A 496 -0.45 -36.44 5.58
CA ALA A 496 -0.26 -37.45 4.54
C ALA A 496 1.17 -37.53 3.97
N GLY A 497 2.09 -36.69 4.44
CA GLY A 497 3.48 -36.66 3.99
C GLY A 497 3.59 -36.41 2.49
N THR A 498 4.38 -37.23 1.77
CA THR A 498 4.59 -37.11 0.31
C THR A 498 3.37 -37.48 -0.54
N SER A 499 2.33 -38.05 0.06
CA SER A 499 1.05 -38.38 -0.62
C SER A 499 0.00 -37.30 -0.42
N ALA A 500 0.34 -36.19 0.22
CA ALA A 500 -0.56 -35.07 0.46
C ALA A 500 -1.05 -34.43 -0.86
N LYS A 501 -2.33 -34.03 -0.89
CA LYS A 501 -2.81 -33.17 -1.99
C LYS A 501 -2.07 -31.85 -2.00
N THR A 502 -1.68 -31.44 -3.19
CA THR A 502 -0.97 -30.18 -3.45
C THR A 502 -1.85 -29.29 -4.31
N ARG A 503 -2.02 -28.03 -3.87
CA ARG A 503 -2.62 -26.98 -4.66
C ARG A 503 -1.53 -26.14 -5.31
N VAL A 504 -1.68 -25.88 -6.59
CA VAL A 504 -0.82 -24.97 -7.35
C VAL A 504 -1.65 -23.81 -7.88
N LEU A 505 -1.21 -22.59 -7.61
CA LEU A 505 -1.76 -21.36 -8.18
C LEU A 505 -0.70 -20.77 -9.11
N ILE A 506 -1.11 -20.44 -10.33
CA ILE A 506 -0.25 -19.82 -11.34
C ILE A 506 -0.86 -18.49 -11.77
N GLU A 507 -0.11 -17.41 -11.61
CA GLU A 507 -0.45 -16.12 -12.21
C GLU A 507 0.27 -15.98 -13.54
N SER A 508 -0.49 -15.68 -14.59
CA SER A 508 0.01 -15.43 -15.94
C SER A 508 -0.32 -13.99 -16.38
N SER A 509 0.46 -13.43 -17.31
CA SER A 509 0.26 -12.10 -17.86
C SER A 509 0.58 -12.06 -19.35
N ASN A 510 -0.15 -11.21 -20.09
CA ASN A 510 0.17 -10.85 -21.49
C ASN A 510 0.78 -9.44 -21.62
N GLY A 511 1.27 -8.86 -20.52
CA GLY A 511 1.78 -7.50 -20.45
C GLY A 511 0.73 -6.41 -20.19
N HIS A 512 -0.57 -6.71 -20.42
CA HIS A 512 -1.70 -5.78 -20.21
C HIS A 512 -2.64 -6.25 -19.11
N GLN A 513 -2.87 -7.55 -19.02
CA GLN A 513 -3.78 -8.19 -18.09
C GLN A 513 -3.07 -9.33 -17.37
N ARG A 514 -3.49 -9.61 -16.13
CA ARG A 514 -3.06 -10.76 -15.35
C ARG A 514 -4.24 -11.64 -15.04
N TRP A 515 -4.02 -12.93 -14.97
CA TRP A 515 -5.03 -13.91 -14.58
C TRP A 515 -4.41 -15.06 -13.80
N THR A 516 -5.17 -15.61 -12.88
CA THR A 516 -4.70 -16.71 -12.02
C THR A 516 -5.54 -17.95 -12.25
N THR A 517 -4.87 -19.09 -12.35
CA THR A 517 -5.45 -20.43 -12.50
C THR A 517 -5.00 -21.36 -11.38
N VAL A 518 -5.75 -22.44 -11.16
CA VAL A 518 -5.53 -23.38 -10.07
C VAL A 518 -5.55 -24.82 -10.54
N GLY A 519 -4.63 -25.63 -10.02
CA GLY A 519 -4.65 -27.09 -10.15
C GLY A 519 -4.48 -27.77 -8.81
N VAL A 520 -5.11 -28.94 -8.63
CA VAL A 520 -5.05 -29.72 -7.40
C VAL A 520 -4.85 -31.20 -7.73
N SER A 521 -3.80 -31.79 -7.17
CA SER A 521 -3.53 -33.25 -7.28
C SER A 521 -2.65 -33.72 -6.13
N THR A 522 -2.60 -35.03 -5.91
CA THR A 522 -1.56 -35.67 -5.09
C THR A 522 -0.20 -35.69 -5.79
N ASN A 523 -0.17 -35.40 -7.09
CA ASN A 523 1.04 -35.24 -7.87
C ASN A 523 1.24 -33.77 -8.21
N ILE A 524 2.31 -33.16 -7.68
CA ILE A 524 2.62 -31.74 -7.90
C ILE A 524 2.79 -31.38 -9.39
N ILE A 525 3.31 -32.31 -10.21
CA ILE A 525 3.50 -32.08 -11.65
C ILE A 525 2.12 -32.02 -12.33
N GLU A 526 1.21 -32.90 -11.95
CA GLU A 526 -0.17 -32.90 -12.46
C GLU A 526 -0.93 -31.63 -12.03
N ALA A 527 -0.84 -31.24 -10.75
CA ALA A 527 -1.45 -29.98 -10.27
C ALA A 527 -0.90 -28.76 -11.02
N SER A 528 0.41 -28.73 -11.26
CA SER A 528 1.06 -27.65 -12.03
C SER A 528 0.61 -27.67 -13.50
N TYR A 529 0.54 -28.85 -14.10
CA TYR A 529 0.06 -29.02 -15.46
C TYR A 529 -1.36 -28.48 -15.64
N GLN A 530 -2.27 -28.84 -14.75
CA GLN A 530 -3.66 -28.32 -14.78
C GLN A 530 -3.69 -26.79 -14.80
N ALA A 531 -2.94 -26.17 -13.89
CA ALA A 531 -2.91 -24.70 -13.78
C ALA A 531 -2.24 -24.04 -15.01
N VAL A 532 -1.17 -24.64 -15.58
CA VAL A 532 -0.49 -24.13 -16.79
C VAL A 532 -1.41 -24.21 -18.00
N VAL A 533 -2.05 -25.36 -18.23
CA VAL A 533 -2.97 -25.54 -19.36
C VAL A 533 -4.13 -24.56 -19.30
N GLU A 534 -4.81 -24.45 -18.15
CA GLU A 534 -5.88 -23.46 -17.98
C GLU A 534 -5.39 -22.03 -18.16
N GLY A 535 -4.17 -21.72 -17.72
CA GLY A 535 -3.55 -20.41 -17.91
C GLY A 535 -3.38 -20.04 -19.38
N LEU A 536 -2.91 -20.98 -20.21
CA LEU A 536 -2.78 -20.78 -21.66
C LEU A 536 -4.14 -20.71 -22.37
N GLU A 537 -5.08 -21.60 -22.03
CA GLU A 537 -6.46 -21.56 -22.58
C GLU A 537 -7.15 -20.23 -22.28
N TYR A 538 -7.04 -19.76 -21.03
CA TYR A 538 -7.65 -18.49 -20.64
C TYR A 538 -7.02 -17.30 -21.37
N GLY A 539 -5.70 -17.28 -21.51
CA GLY A 539 -4.98 -16.27 -22.29
C GLY A 539 -5.44 -16.24 -23.76
N LEU A 540 -5.57 -17.40 -24.41
CA LEU A 540 -6.10 -17.51 -25.77
C LEU A 540 -7.55 -17.04 -25.88
N MET A 541 -8.39 -17.37 -24.90
CA MET A 541 -9.77 -16.90 -24.83
C MET A 541 -9.85 -15.36 -24.73
N LEU A 542 -9.00 -14.72 -23.94
CA LEU A 542 -8.93 -13.26 -23.82
C LEU A 542 -8.53 -12.62 -25.15
N GLN A 543 -7.55 -13.17 -25.84
CA GLN A 543 -7.10 -12.68 -27.15
C GLN A 543 -8.18 -12.82 -28.22
N ASN A 544 -8.87 -13.95 -28.25
CA ASN A 544 -9.98 -14.19 -29.19
C ASN A 544 -11.12 -13.17 -28.97
N ARG A 545 -11.49 -12.89 -27.72
CA ARG A 545 -12.50 -11.85 -27.41
C ARG A 545 -12.07 -10.47 -27.87
N ALA A 546 -10.80 -10.12 -27.69
CA ALA A 546 -10.28 -8.83 -28.14
C ALA A 546 -10.33 -8.70 -29.68
N LYS A 547 -10.01 -9.77 -30.42
CA LYS A 547 -10.13 -9.80 -31.89
C LYS A 547 -11.58 -9.59 -32.33
N ILE A 548 -12.53 -10.34 -31.76
CA ILE A 548 -13.97 -10.23 -32.10
C ILE A 548 -14.50 -8.81 -31.80
N ALA A 549 -14.11 -8.22 -30.67
CA ALA A 549 -14.53 -6.86 -30.30
C ALA A 549 -14.01 -5.80 -31.29
N LEU A 550 -12.77 -5.94 -31.78
CA LEU A 550 -12.18 -5.06 -32.78
C LEU A 550 -12.90 -5.18 -34.15
N GLU A 551 -13.17 -6.39 -34.58
CA GLU A 551 -13.91 -6.64 -35.83
C GLU A 551 -15.34 -6.06 -35.78
N THR A 552 -16.03 -6.24 -34.65
CA THR A 552 -17.39 -5.70 -34.45
C THR A 552 -17.40 -4.17 -34.45
N SER A 553 -16.39 -3.52 -33.87
CA SER A 553 -16.29 -2.06 -33.83
C SER A 553 -15.95 -1.45 -35.21
N GLN A 554 -15.23 -2.16 -36.06
CA GLN A 554 -14.95 -1.74 -37.45
C GLN A 554 -16.20 -1.81 -38.35
N VAL A 555 -17.01 -2.86 -38.16
CA VAL A 555 -18.27 -3.03 -38.93
C VAL A 555 -19.34 -1.97 -38.55
N VAL A 556 -19.31 -1.44 -37.31
CA VAL A 556 -20.26 -0.39 -36.88
C VAL A 556 -19.80 1.01 -37.33
N SER A 557 -18.53 1.17 -37.70
CA SER A 557 -17.95 2.45 -38.17
C SER A 557 -17.97 2.62 -39.71
N GLU A 558 -18.32 1.59 -40.46
CA GLU A 558 -18.67 1.61 -41.89
C GLU A 558 -20.19 1.74 -42.07
#